data_aae85b4b2b1571d3320b5e19dfa7437e
#
_entry.id   aae85b4b2b1571d3320b5e19dfa7437e
#
_cell.length_a   1.000
_cell.length_b   1.000
_cell.length_c   1.000
_cell.angle_alpha   90.00
_cell.angle_beta   90.00
_cell.angle_gamma   90.00
#
_symmetry.space_group_name_H-M   'P 1'
#
loop_
_entity.id
_entity.type
_entity.pdbx_description
1 polymer ?
#
loop_
_entity_poly.entity_id
_entity_poly.type
_entity_poly.pdbx_seq_one_letter_code
_entity_poly.pdbx_strand_id
1 'polypeptide(L)'
;MNRWAVWLTAAALVLFPFVYGFVALHRGEDADWDLMNYHFFDPFWVLVNHQHDIMPAQLQTYYNPLLDFPFYFAARHLSARTVAYGIAFVQGLSFPILYFIARVFTQRRVLALGAAGLGIFAAGAFSEIGSVMGDTLTAPFLLGGILLGLYACRPPAHGARRRVLTLAAAAGLVSGFGSGLKLSAFPFTVATVIAFLVISLPFTRRLALAFASGCGAVVGLLLSYGWWGYELATRWGSPLLPYLNQVFASPYAPLSSNTDARRLPHGVLQALFYPFLWTAQPLRTSPQTFRELTMPALEAVLLLLVIKAVAVTAHRRAWRPIFASDAERFIVVLTVVTYLIWVDIFAIYRYLIPLEMLTFVLLGVCVRRLFSPLKPWPIAACLLVAIIVASLVTERIDNIGRTAWADRYITVLVPASIVHPAAFLMVGSQPDAYAVPYFPSDDFFARIQGNIRPTPTVEARIKKDLRAYSHVYVFWVDPNAFPTDAALLTQPRPPWATYGFTVSTSGCIAIPARIGTVGQSVHTCPLVRS
;
A
#
# COMPACT_ATOMS: atom_id res chain seq x y z
N MET A 1 -21.13 -32.04 -17.08
CA MET A 1 -20.72 -30.95 -16.15
C MET A 1 -21.94 -30.55 -15.33
N ASN A 2 -21.87 -30.63 -13.99
CA ASN A 2 -23.04 -30.34 -13.13
C ASN A 2 -23.39 -28.84 -13.23
N ARG A 3 -24.54 -28.51 -13.84
CA ARG A 3 -25.00 -27.12 -14.08
C ARG A 3 -25.11 -26.35 -12.76
N TRP A 4 -25.54 -26.99 -11.68
CA TRP A 4 -25.62 -26.40 -10.35
C TRP A 4 -24.26 -25.90 -9.81
N ALA A 5 -23.18 -26.67 -10.02
CA ALA A 5 -21.85 -26.27 -9.60
C ALA A 5 -21.33 -25.02 -10.36
N VAL A 6 -21.81 -24.80 -11.59
CA VAL A 6 -21.50 -23.57 -12.35
C VAL A 6 -22.20 -22.37 -11.73
N TRP A 7 -23.51 -22.50 -11.49
CA TRP A 7 -24.31 -21.41 -10.91
C TRP A 7 -23.86 -21.05 -9.49
N LEU A 8 -23.56 -22.05 -8.64
CA LEU A 8 -23.04 -21.82 -7.30
C LEU A 8 -21.69 -21.08 -7.32
N THR A 9 -20.81 -21.45 -8.26
CA THR A 9 -19.53 -20.74 -8.42
C THR A 9 -19.75 -19.29 -8.86
N ALA A 10 -20.60 -19.07 -9.88
CA ALA A 10 -20.92 -17.73 -10.36
C ALA A 10 -21.54 -16.87 -9.24
N ALA A 11 -22.49 -17.44 -8.49
CA ALA A 11 -23.09 -16.75 -7.35
C ALA A 11 -22.03 -16.38 -6.29
N ALA A 12 -21.12 -17.32 -5.95
CA ALA A 12 -20.05 -17.04 -5.01
C ALA A 12 -19.15 -15.87 -5.47
N LEU A 13 -18.77 -15.84 -6.74
CA LEU A 13 -17.92 -14.78 -7.29
C LEU A 13 -18.60 -13.41 -7.30
N VAL A 14 -19.89 -13.36 -7.56
CA VAL A 14 -20.67 -12.10 -7.59
C VAL A 14 -20.99 -11.62 -6.19
N LEU A 15 -21.37 -12.53 -5.28
CA LEU A 15 -21.81 -12.16 -3.93
C LEU A 15 -20.65 -11.88 -2.97
N PHE A 16 -19.47 -12.44 -3.22
CA PHE A 16 -18.35 -12.32 -2.29
C PHE A 16 -17.95 -10.88 -1.93
N PRO A 17 -17.83 -9.92 -2.88
CA PRO A 17 -17.52 -8.52 -2.54
C PRO A 17 -18.52 -7.92 -1.53
N PHE A 18 -19.80 -8.25 -1.64
CA PHE A 18 -20.82 -7.80 -0.67
C PHE A 18 -20.60 -8.43 0.71
N VAL A 19 -20.31 -9.74 0.75
CA VAL A 19 -19.97 -10.44 2.00
C VAL A 19 -18.73 -9.83 2.64
N TYR A 20 -17.71 -9.50 1.85
CA TYR A 20 -16.49 -8.87 2.33
C TYR A 20 -16.76 -7.48 2.93
N GLY A 21 -17.68 -6.71 2.33
CA GLY A 21 -18.21 -5.49 2.90
C GLY A 21 -18.84 -5.69 4.29
N PHE A 22 -19.62 -6.75 4.48
CA PHE A 22 -20.19 -7.08 5.80
C PHE A 22 -19.10 -7.49 6.81
N VAL A 23 -18.03 -8.18 6.39
CA VAL A 23 -16.91 -8.49 7.28
C VAL A 23 -16.28 -7.22 7.85
N ALA A 24 -16.15 -6.15 7.06
CA ALA A 24 -15.61 -4.87 7.54
C ALA A 24 -16.40 -4.31 8.73
N LEU A 25 -17.72 -4.49 8.76
CA LEU A 25 -18.56 -3.99 9.85
C LEU A 25 -18.23 -4.62 11.21
N HIS A 26 -17.59 -5.79 11.22
CA HIS A 26 -17.12 -6.47 12.43
C HIS A 26 -15.69 -6.09 12.83
N ARG A 27 -14.96 -5.33 11.95
CA ARG A 27 -13.57 -4.93 12.21
C ARG A 27 -13.44 -3.65 13.04
N GLY A 28 -14.49 -2.85 13.13
CA GLY A 28 -14.45 -1.53 13.71
C GLY A 28 -14.04 -0.44 12.70
N GLU A 29 -14.17 0.80 13.12
CA GLU A 29 -13.84 1.98 12.33
C GLU A 29 -12.33 2.14 12.19
N ASP A 30 -11.89 2.53 11.00
CA ASP A 30 -10.49 2.82 10.73
C ASP A 30 -10.07 4.15 11.37
N ALA A 31 -9.00 4.11 12.15
CA ALA A 31 -8.39 5.25 12.81
C ALA A 31 -6.86 5.10 12.78
N ASP A 32 -6.33 4.57 11.68
CA ASP A 32 -4.91 4.37 11.52
C ASP A 32 -4.15 5.70 11.32
N TRP A 33 -2.82 5.63 11.45
CA TRP A 33 -1.95 6.79 11.33
C TRP A 33 -2.03 7.43 9.92
N ASP A 34 -2.14 6.62 8.87
CA ASP A 34 -2.16 7.08 7.48
C ASP A 34 -3.46 7.85 7.19
N LEU A 35 -4.61 7.35 7.67
CA LEU A 35 -5.89 8.05 7.60
C LEU A 35 -5.82 9.43 8.25
N MET A 36 -5.29 9.48 9.49
CA MET A 36 -5.18 10.71 10.26
C MET A 36 -4.14 11.69 9.67
N ASN A 37 -3.16 11.18 8.94
CA ASN A 37 -2.10 12.02 8.40
C ASN A 37 -2.44 12.58 7.01
N TYR A 38 -2.82 11.73 6.04
CA TYR A 38 -2.90 12.18 4.65
C TYR A 38 -4.16 11.74 3.88
N HIS A 39 -4.73 10.56 4.11
CA HIS A 39 -5.85 10.07 3.31
C HIS A 39 -7.11 10.97 3.35
N PHE A 40 -7.32 11.66 4.48
CA PHE A 40 -8.42 12.62 4.58
C PHE A 40 -8.00 14.04 4.19
N PHE A 41 -6.73 14.41 4.45
CA PHE A 41 -6.22 15.77 4.21
C PHE A 41 -5.86 16.03 2.73
N ASP A 42 -5.12 15.12 2.06
CA ASP A 42 -4.60 15.38 0.71
C ASP A 42 -5.70 15.67 -0.34
N PRO A 43 -6.86 14.96 -0.35
CA PRO A 43 -7.98 15.35 -1.18
C PRO A 43 -8.51 16.77 -0.90
N PHE A 44 -8.62 17.15 0.37
CA PHE A 44 -9.05 18.49 0.76
C PHE A 44 -8.06 19.54 0.22
N TRP A 45 -6.77 19.33 0.45
CA TRP A 45 -5.70 20.24 0.03
C TRP A 45 -5.76 20.55 -1.47
N VAL A 46 -6.08 19.57 -2.28
CA VAL A 46 -6.21 19.72 -3.74
C VAL A 46 -7.55 20.31 -4.14
N LEU A 47 -8.67 19.79 -3.60
CA LEU A 47 -10.03 20.13 -4.04
C LEU A 47 -10.47 21.54 -3.60
N VAL A 48 -10.01 21.99 -2.44
CA VAL A 48 -10.40 23.29 -1.87
C VAL A 48 -9.36 24.37 -2.12
N ASN A 49 -8.34 24.07 -2.96
CA ASN A 49 -7.25 24.97 -3.30
C ASN A 49 -6.43 25.47 -2.09
N HIS A 50 -6.33 24.64 -1.04
CA HIS A 50 -5.52 24.89 0.15
C HIS A 50 -4.00 24.64 -0.09
N GLN A 51 -3.56 24.63 -1.34
CA GLN A 51 -2.17 24.34 -1.73
C GLN A 51 -1.18 25.48 -1.37
N HIS A 52 -1.63 26.50 -0.67
CA HIS A 52 -0.77 27.47 0.02
C HIS A 52 -0.17 26.89 1.30
N ASP A 53 -0.83 25.91 1.93
CA ASP A 53 -0.30 25.20 3.10
C ASP A 53 1.00 24.46 2.78
N ILE A 54 1.88 24.38 3.75
CA ILE A 54 3.21 23.79 3.58
C ILE A 54 3.35 22.53 4.44
N MET A 55 3.31 21.38 3.78
CA MET A 55 3.55 20.05 4.36
C MET A 55 2.68 19.69 5.59
N PRO A 56 1.38 19.99 5.71
CA PRO A 56 0.61 19.64 6.90
C PRO A 56 0.63 18.14 7.18
N ALA A 57 0.47 17.30 6.16
CA ALA A 57 0.58 15.84 6.25
C ALA A 57 2.03 15.34 6.15
N GLN A 58 3.01 16.17 6.55
CA GLN A 58 4.43 15.83 6.53
C GLN A 58 4.92 15.48 5.11
N LEU A 59 5.78 14.47 4.98
CA LEU A 59 6.24 13.91 3.71
C LEU A 59 5.07 13.45 2.81
N GLN A 60 4.00 12.95 3.43
CA GLN A 60 2.87 12.36 2.73
C GLN A 60 1.97 13.41 2.04
N THR A 61 2.06 14.69 2.36
CA THR A 61 1.38 15.78 1.64
C THR A 61 1.60 15.73 0.11
N TYR A 62 2.68 15.12 -0.33
CA TYR A 62 3.03 15.00 -1.74
C TYR A 62 2.58 13.68 -2.39
N TYR A 63 1.81 12.85 -1.68
CA TYR A 63 1.28 11.61 -2.23
C TYR A 63 0.14 11.89 -3.21
N ASN A 64 -0.09 10.95 -4.15
CA ASN A 64 -1.17 11.07 -5.11
C ASN A 64 -2.54 10.88 -4.42
N PRO A 65 -3.39 11.91 -4.35
CA PRO A 65 -4.68 11.82 -3.64
C PRO A 65 -5.79 11.14 -4.46
N LEU A 66 -5.52 10.69 -5.70
CA LEU A 66 -6.55 10.17 -6.60
C LEU A 66 -7.34 9.00 -6.00
N LEU A 67 -6.64 8.10 -5.29
CA LEU A 67 -7.27 6.96 -4.61
C LEU A 67 -8.18 7.40 -3.46
N ASP A 68 -7.88 8.55 -2.85
CA ASP A 68 -8.50 9.02 -1.62
C ASP A 68 -9.71 9.94 -1.88
N PHE A 69 -9.89 10.48 -3.09
CA PHE A 69 -11.06 11.32 -3.41
C PHE A 69 -12.39 10.64 -3.09
N PRO A 70 -12.67 9.38 -3.50
CA PRO A 70 -13.92 8.71 -3.15
C PRO A 70 -14.12 8.58 -1.64
N PHE A 71 -13.05 8.27 -0.89
CA PHE A 71 -13.07 8.19 0.56
C PHE A 71 -13.41 9.54 1.19
N TYR A 72 -12.73 10.62 0.79
CA TYR A 72 -12.95 11.96 1.32
C TYR A 72 -14.41 12.41 1.19
N PHE A 73 -14.99 12.25 -0.01
CA PHE A 73 -16.41 12.57 -0.22
C PHE A 73 -17.32 11.68 0.62
N ALA A 74 -17.07 10.38 0.64
CA ALA A 74 -17.88 9.44 1.39
C ALA A 74 -17.82 9.72 2.91
N ALA A 75 -16.64 9.96 3.46
CA ALA A 75 -16.44 10.24 4.88
C ALA A 75 -17.13 11.53 5.36
N ARG A 76 -17.33 12.50 4.47
CA ARG A 76 -18.06 13.75 4.78
C ARG A 76 -19.57 13.63 4.74
N HIS A 77 -20.10 12.68 3.98
CA HIS A 77 -21.55 12.62 3.68
C HIS A 77 -22.24 11.34 4.16
N LEU A 78 -21.49 10.28 4.40
CA LEU A 78 -22.02 8.97 4.78
C LEU A 78 -21.57 8.57 6.20
N SER A 79 -22.28 7.60 6.78
CA SER A 79 -21.86 7.02 8.05
C SER A 79 -20.55 6.24 7.90
N ALA A 80 -19.74 6.19 8.97
CA ALA A 80 -18.47 5.46 8.98
C ALA A 80 -18.61 3.98 8.57
N ARG A 81 -19.71 3.33 8.99
CA ARG A 81 -20.03 1.95 8.59
C ARG A 81 -20.24 1.81 7.09
N THR A 82 -20.98 2.76 6.48
CA THR A 82 -21.23 2.74 5.03
C THR A 82 -19.95 2.93 4.24
N VAL A 83 -19.08 3.82 4.71
CA VAL A 83 -17.76 4.06 4.09
C VAL A 83 -16.91 2.80 4.15
N ALA A 84 -16.73 2.20 5.33
CA ALA A 84 -15.93 0.99 5.50
C ALA A 84 -16.48 -0.19 4.68
N TYR A 85 -17.82 -0.33 4.62
CA TYR A 85 -18.48 -1.32 3.76
C TYR A 85 -18.10 -1.11 2.28
N GLY A 86 -18.18 0.12 1.79
CA GLY A 86 -17.85 0.47 0.40
C GLY A 86 -16.39 0.20 0.05
N ILE A 87 -15.46 0.56 0.96
CA ILE A 87 -14.05 0.26 0.83
C ILE A 87 -13.83 -1.26 0.72
N ALA A 88 -14.37 -2.02 1.66
CA ALA A 88 -14.20 -3.47 1.68
C ALA A 88 -14.89 -4.15 0.49
N PHE A 89 -16.01 -3.63 -0.01
CA PHE A 89 -16.61 -4.11 -1.26
C PHE A 89 -15.62 -4.02 -2.43
N VAL A 90 -14.92 -2.89 -2.59
CA VAL A 90 -13.90 -2.72 -3.64
C VAL A 90 -12.72 -3.65 -3.42
N GLN A 91 -12.23 -3.79 -2.19
CA GLN A 91 -11.17 -4.75 -1.83
C GLN A 91 -11.58 -6.18 -2.16
N GLY A 92 -12.85 -6.54 -1.91
CA GLY A 92 -13.45 -7.85 -2.20
C GLY A 92 -13.46 -8.23 -3.69
N LEU A 93 -13.34 -7.28 -4.62
CA LEU A 93 -13.19 -7.55 -6.05
C LEU A 93 -11.90 -8.34 -6.38
N SER A 94 -10.95 -8.39 -5.47
CA SER A 94 -9.76 -9.25 -5.60
C SER A 94 -10.11 -10.73 -5.59
N PHE A 95 -11.19 -11.16 -4.92
CA PHE A 95 -11.59 -12.57 -4.84
C PHE A 95 -11.90 -13.21 -6.20
N PRO A 96 -12.79 -12.67 -7.04
CA PRO A 96 -13.03 -13.26 -8.36
C PRO A 96 -11.77 -13.25 -9.23
N ILE A 97 -10.89 -12.25 -9.10
CA ILE A 97 -9.64 -12.21 -9.86
C ILE A 97 -8.70 -13.33 -9.42
N LEU A 98 -8.53 -13.53 -8.11
CA LEU A 98 -7.75 -14.64 -7.53
C LEU A 98 -8.30 -16.00 -7.97
N TYR A 99 -9.63 -16.16 -7.98
CA TYR A 99 -10.26 -17.37 -8.49
C TYR A 99 -9.86 -17.64 -9.95
N PHE A 100 -9.93 -16.64 -10.82
CA PHE A 100 -9.56 -16.84 -12.24
C PHE A 100 -8.05 -17.08 -12.40
N ILE A 101 -7.20 -16.46 -11.57
CA ILE A 101 -5.76 -16.78 -11.53
C ILE A 101 -5.56 -18.25 -11.14
N ALA A 102 -6.20 -18.72 -10.07
CA ALA A 102 -6.13 -20.12 -9.66
C ALA A 102 -6.64 -21.08 -10.73
N ARG A 103 -7.68 -20.69 -11.48
CA ARG A 103 -8.24 -21.46 -12.62
C ARG A 103 -7.27 -21.62 -13.80
N VAL A 104 -6.23 -20.82 -13.88
CA VAL A 104 -5.15 -21.05 -14.86
C VAL A 104 -4.40 -22.33 -14.54
N PHE A 105 -4.24 -22.67 -13.27
CA PHE A 105 -3.40 -23.77 -12.77
C PHE A 105 -4.18 -25.01 -12.37
N THR A 106 -5.50 -24.91 -12.10
CA THR A 106 -6.35 -26.05 -11.72
C THR A 106 -7.70 -26.03 -12.42
N GLN A 107 -8.14 -27.21 -12.88
CA GLN A 107 -9.48 -27.37 -13.44
C GLN A 107 -10.56 -27.57 -12.37
N ARG A 108 -10.16 -27.81 -11.11
CA ARG A 108 -11.08 -28.07 -9.98
C ARG A 108 -11.54 -26.75 -9.39
N ARG A 109 -12.82 -26.40 -9.57
CA ARG A 109 -13.43 -25.14 -9.07
C ARG A 109 -13.28 -24.96 -7.57
N VAL A 110 -13.51 -26.03 -6.81
CA VAL A 110 -13.42 -26.01 -5.34
C VAL A 110 -12.01 -25.62 -4.89
N LEU A 111 -10.96 -26.16 -5.51
CA LEU A 111 -9.58 -25.79 -5.19
C LEU A 111 -9.29 -24.32 -5.56
N ALA A 112 -9.83 -23.85 -6.67
CA ALA A 112 -9.66 -22.45 -7.07
C ALA A 112 -10.40 -21.49 -6.12
N LEU A 113 -11.62 -21.82 -5.69
CA LEU A 113 -12.38 -21.07 -4.69
C LEU A 113 -11.66 -21.07 -3.33
N GLY A 114 -11.16 -22.24 -2.91
CA GLY A 114 -10.40 -22.35 -1.66
C GLY A 114 -9.13 -21.53 -1.66
N ALA A 115 -8.32 -21.58 -2.74
CA ALA A 115 -7.11 -20.79 -2.87
C ALA A 115 -7.41 -19.28 -2.90
N ALA A 116 -8.48 -18.85 -3.59
CA ALA A 116 -8.90 -17.45 -3.61
C ALA A 116 -9.40 -16.99 -2.23
N GLY A 117 -10.18 -17.84 -1.52
CA GLY A 117 -10.66 -17.54 -0.18
C GLY A 117 -9.53 -17.43 0.84
N LEU A 118 -8.59 -18.37 0.83
CA LEU A 118 -7.41 -18.29 1.71
C LEU A 118 -6.57 -17.05 1.39
N GLY A 119 -6.38 -16.72 0.10
CA GLY A 119 -5.59 -15.56 -0.31
C GLY A 119 -6.21 -14.24 0.12
N ILE A 120 -7.53 -14.04 -0.04
CA ILE A 120 -8.15 -12.77 0.32
C ILE A 120 -8.30 -12.57 1.83
N PHE A 121 -8.26 -13.65 2.61
CA PHE A 121 -8.23 -13.64 4.08
C PHE A 121 -6.83 -13.89 4.65
N ALA A 122 -5.77 -13.81 3.82
CA ALA A 122 -4.40 -13.86 4.31
C ALA A 122 -4.12 -12.70 5.28
N ALA A 123 -3.13 -12.86 6.14
CA ALA A 123 -2.92 -12.05 7.33
C ALA A 123 -2.90 -10.53 7.07
N GLY A 124 -2.06 -10.09 6.12
CA GLY A 124 -1.97 -8.67 5.76
C GLY A 124 -3.26 -8.16 5.11
N ALA A 125 -3.83 -8.93 4.18
CA ALA A 125 -5.09 -8.57 3.53
C ALA A 125 -6.23 -8.45 4.54
N PHE A 126 -6.32 -9.36 5.51
CA PHE A 126 -7.32 -9.34 6.57
C PHE A 126 -7.18 -8.12 7.49
N SER A 127 -5.94 -7.68 7.78
CA SER A 127 -5.70 -6.51 8.63
C SER A 127 -6.25 -5.21 8.05
N GLU A 128 -6.26 -5.08 6.71
CA GLU A 128 -6.71 -3.89 5.99
C GLU A 128 -8.19 -3.91 5.57
N ILE A 129 -8.99 -4.92 5.92
CA ILE A 129 -10.41 -4.96 5.53
C ILE A 129 -11.14 -3.70 5.99
N GLY A 130 -11.66 -2.91 5.04
CA GLY A 130 -12.37 -1.66 5.30
C GLY A 130 -11.46 -0.49 5.74
N SER A 131 -10.13 -0.62 5.59
CA SER A 131 -9.15 0.46 5.81
C SER A 131 -8.84 1.20 4.52
N VAL A 132 -8.46 2.47 4.66
CA VAL A 132 -8.05 3.36 3.56
C VAL A 132 -6.58 3.19 3.15
N MET A 133 -5.79 2.35 3.82
CA MET A 133 -4.34 2.21 3.59
C MET A 133 -3.93 2.02 2.12
N GLY A 134 -4.83 1.60 1.26
CA GLY A 134 -4.66 1.59 -0.19
C GLY A 134 -3.96 0.35 -0.76
N ASP A 135 -3.27 -0.47 0.04
CA ASP A 135 -2.55 -1.65 -0.47
C ASP A 135 -3.53 -2.71 -0.99
N THR A 136 -4.61 -2.97 -0.25
CA THR A 136 -5.71 -3.85 -0.67
C THR A 136 -6.65 -3.19 -1.70
N LEU A 137 -6.77 -1.85 -1.72
CA LEU A 137 -7.56 -1.14 -2.73
C LEU A 137 -6.90 -1.17 -4.11
N THR A 138 -5.57 -1.19 -4.18
CA THR A 138 -4.83 -1.32 -5.44
C THR A 138 -4.70 -2.78 -5.91
N ALA A 139 -4.88 -3.76 -5.02
CA ALA A 139 -4.75 -5.17 -5.31
C ALA A 139 -5.60 -5.66 -6.51
N PRO A 140 -6.87 -5.25 -6.72
CA PRO A 140 -7.64 -5.65 -7.89
C PRO A 140 -6.97 -5.29 -9.22
N PHE A 141 -6.30 -4.13 -9.31
CA PHE A 141 -5.58 -3.71 -10.50
C PHE A 141 -4.32 -4.56 -10.72
N LEU A 142 -3.53 -4.77 -9.68
CA LEU A 142 -2.30 -5.55 -9.76
C LEU A 142 -2.59 -7.03 -10.11
N LEU A 143 -3.54 -7.64 -9.40
CA LEU A 143 -4.00 -9.00 -9.68
C LEU A 143 -4.66 -9.11 -11.06
N GLY A 144 -5.41 -8.09 -11.48
CA GLY A 144 -6.00 -7.99 -12.81
C GLY A 144 -4.94 -7.97 -13.91
N GLY A 145 -3.88 -7.18 -13.74
CA GLY A 145 -2.71 -7.18 -14.62
C GLY A 145 -2.03 -8.55 -14.70
N ILE A 146 -1.83 -9.21 -13.55
CA ILE A 146 -1.28 -10.56 -13.48
C ILE A 146 -2.18 -11.56 -14.22
N LEU A 147 -3.49 -11.52 -14.03
CA LEU A 147 -4.44 -12.40 -14.72
C LEU A 147 -4.38 -12.23 -16.24
N LEU A 148 -4.34 -10.98 -16.73
CA LEU A 148 -4.20 -10.68 -18.16
C LEU A 148 -2.87 -11.20 -18.71
N GLY A 149 -1.78 -11.03 -17.97
CA GLY A 149 -0.47 -11.60 -18.29
C GLY A 149 -0.49 -13.12 -18.38
N LEU A 150 -1.13 -13.79 -17.45
CA LEU A 150 -1.32 -15.24 -17.47
C LEU A 150 -2.16 -15.71 -18.68
N TYR A 151 -3.15 -14.93 -19.08
CA TYR A 151 -3.92 -15.23 -20.29
C TYR A 151 -3.11 -15.03 -21.58
N ALA A 152 -2.19 -14.05 -21.59
CA ALA A 152 -1.26 -13.86 -22.69
C ALA A 152 -0.25 -15.03 -22.83
N CYS A 153 0.05 -15.74 -21.72
CA CYS A 153 0.92 -16.92 -21.71
C CYS A 153 0.23 -18.21 -22.21
N ARG A 154 -1.07 -18.21 -22.48
CA ARG A 154 -1.76 -19.40 -23.02
C ARG A 154 -1.40 -19.60 -24.50
N PRO A 155 -1.26 -20.88 -24.95
CA PRO A 155 -1.01 -21.15 -26.36
C PRO A 155 -2.07 -20.46 -27.23
N PRO A 156 -1.67 -19.64 -28.22
CA PRO A 156 -2.64 -18.96 -29.07
C PRO A 156 -3.30 -19.98 -30.01
N ALA A 157 -4.60 -19.84 -30.23
CA ALA A 157 -5.23 -20.43 -31.40
C ALA A 157 -4.61 -19.82 -32.65
N HIS A 158 -4.64 -20.56 -33.78
CA HIS A 158 -4.06 -20.13 -35.06
C HIS A 158 -4.49 -18.67 -35.37
N GLY A 159 -3.52 -17.76 -35.64
CA GLY A 159 -3.77 -16.36 -36.02
C GLY A 159 -3.85 -15.35 -34.88
N ALA A 160 -3.73 -15.74 -33.61
CA ALA A 160 -4.00 -14.89 -32.43
C ALA A 160 -2.85 -13.98 -31.95
N ARG A 161 -1.82 -13.67 -32.77
CA ARG A 161 -0.68 -12.83 -32.36
C ARG A 161 -1.13 -11.46 -31.83
N ARG A 162 -2.09 -10.80 -32.51
CA ARG A 162 -2.62 -9.49 -32.07
C ARG A 162 -3.26 -9.61 -30.70
N ARG A 163 -4.07 -10.64 -30.45
CA ARG A 163 -4.71 -10.87 -29.15
C ARG A 163 -3.70 -11.00 -28.00
N VAL A 164 -2.61 -11.75 -28.22
CA VAL A 164 -1.58 -11.95 -27.19
C VAL A 164 -0.85 -10.63 -26.88
N LEU A 165 -0.51 -9.83 -27.89
CA LEU A 165 0.08 -8.50 -27.70
C LEU A 165 -0.89 -7.55 -26.98
N THR A 166 -2.17 -7.54 -27.34
CA THR A 166 -3.20 -6.73 -26.66
C THR A 166 -3.34 -7.14 -25.20
N LEU A 167 -3.34 -8.44 -24.88
CA LEU A 167 -3.38 -8.92 -23.50
C LEU A 167 -2.14 -8.51 -22.71
N ALA A 168 -0.95 -8.57 -23.31
CA ALA A 168 0.29 -8.12 -22.67
C ALA A 168 0.26 -6.60 -22.42
N ALA A 169 -0.18 -5.80 -23.40
CA ALA A 169 -0.35 -4.35 -23.22
C ALA A 169 -1.39 -4.03 -22.14
N ALA A 170 -2.52 -4.73 -22.12
CA ALA A 170 -3.56 -4.57 -21.11
C ALA A 170 -3.07 -4.99 -19.72
N ALA A 171 -2.24 -6.04 -19.62
CA ALA A 171 -1.62 -6.44 -18.35
C ALA A 171 -0.74 -5.32 -17.77
N GLY A 172 0.10 -4.71 -18.63
CA GLY A 172 0.89 -3.55 -18.25
C GLY A 172 0.01 -2.35 -17.88
N LEU A 173 -0.99 -2.02 -18.69
CA LEU A 173 -1.87 -0.87 -18.47
C LEU A 173 -2.59 -0.95 -17.12
N VAL A 174 -3.19 -2.10 -16.83
CA VAL A 174 -3.95 -2.28 -15.58
C VAL A 174 -3.03 -2.28 -14.35
N SER A 175 -1.87 -2.96 -14.42
CA SER A 175 -0.92 -2.94 -13.30
C SER A 175 -0.25 -1.57 -13.14
N GLY A 176 0.08 -0.88 -14.24
CA GLY A 176 0.63 0.47 -14.23
C GLY A 176 -0.35 1.49 -13.65
N PHE A 177 -1.64 1.37 -13.96
CA PHE A 177 -2.69 2.19 -13.36
C PHE A 177 -2.73 2.00 -11.83
N GLY A 178 -2.71 0.74 -11.35
CA GLY A 178 -2.64 0.43 -9.92
C GLY A 178 -1.40 1.02 -9.24
N SER A 179 -0.23 0.94 -9.92
CA SER A 179 1.02 1.52 -9.40
C SER A 179 1.01 3.05 -9.37
N GLY A 180 0.29 3.71 -10.28
CA GLY A 180 0.15 5.16 -10.25
C GLY A 180 -0.82 5.65 -9.18
N LEU A 181 -1.81 4.84 -8.78
CA LEU A 181 -2.65 5.13 -7.62
C LEU A 181 -1.85 5.10 -6.31
N LYS A 182 -0.91 4.16 -6.20
CA LYS A 182 -0.01 4.02 -5.04
C LYS A 182 1.37 3.57 -5.50
N LEU A 183 2.34 4.48 -5.48
CA LEU A 183 3.67 4.23 -6.04
C LEU A 183 4.40 3.03 -5.42
N SER A 184 4.12 2.68 -4.16
CA SER A 184 4.72 1.49 -3.53
C SER A 184 4.36 0.16 -4.22
N ALA A 185 3.36 0.16 -5.11
CA ALA A 185 2.94 -1.01 -5.89
C ALA A 185 3.75 -1.23 -7.18
N PHE A 186 4.67 -0.32 -7.55
CA PHE A 186 5.44 -0.43 -8.79
C PHE A 186 6.25 -1.73 -8.96
N PRO A 187 6.72 -2.43 -7.90
CA PRO A 187 7.42 -3.70 -8.05
C PRO A 187 6.61 -4.73 -8.82
N PHE A 188 5.28 -4.77 -8.63
CA PHE A 188 4.38 -5.67 -9.35
C PHE A 188 4.33 -5.36 -10.86
N THR A 189 4.28 -4.07 -11.21
CA THR A 189 4.25 -3.64 -12.61
C THR A 189 5.54 -3.96 -13.32
N VAL A 190 6.69 -3.68 -12.72
CA VAL A 190 8.01 -4.02 -13.26
C VAL A 190 8.15 -5.54 -13.41
N ALA A 191 7.75 -6.30 -12.39
CA ALA A 191 7.77 -7.76 -12.43
C ALA A 191 6.86 -8.34 -13.51
N THR A 192 5.68 -7.74 -13.76
CA THR A 192 4.77 -8.15 -14.85
C THR A 192 5.45 -8.01 -16.21
N VAL A 193 6.18 -6.92 -16.46
CA VAL A 193 6.92 -6.70 -17.70
C VAL A 193 8.06 -7.72 -17.84
N ILE A 194 8.87 -7.90 -16.79
CA ILE A 194 10.03 -8.82 -16.80
C ILE A 194 9.59 -10.27 -16.97
N ALA A 195 8.46 -10.67 -16.40
CA ALA A 195 7.97 -12.05 -16.48
C ALA A 195 7.69 -12.52 -17.92
N PHE A 196 7.44 -11.62 -18.87
CA PHE A 196 7.31 -11.98 -20.29
C PHE A 196 8.64 -12.42 -20.94
N LEU A 197 9.79 -12.07 -20.35
CA LEU A 197 11.10 -12.41 -20.90
C LEU A 197 11.50 -13.89 -20.71
N VAL A 198 10.80 -14.62 -19.81
CA VAL A 198 11.14 -16.02 -19.45
C VAL A 198 10.21 -17.09 -20.06
N ILE A 199 9.21 -16.70 -20.82
CA ILE A 199 8.27 -17.63 -21.47
C ILE A 199 8.92 -18.36 -22.67
N SER A 200 8.37 -19.51 -23.06
CA SER A 200 8.94 -20.39 -24.10
C SER A 200 8.63 -19.91 -25.53
N LEU A 201 8.95 -18.65 -25.82
CA LEU A 201 8.80 -18.08 -27.17
C LEU A 201 10.17 -17.64 -27.71
N PRO A 202 10.32 -17.49 -29.04
CA PRO A 202 11.51 -16.85 -29.62
C PRO A 202 11.79 -15.50 -28.95
N PHE A 203 13.08 -15.16 -28.78
CA PHE A 203 13.52 -13.97 -28.07
C PHE A 203 12.85 -12.68 -28.54
N THR A 204 12.72 -12.50 -29.86
CA THR A 204 12.05 -11.34 -30.46
C THR A 204 10.57 -11.22 -30.06
N ARG A 205 9.87 -12.35 -29.89
CA ARG A 205 8.48 -12.35 -29.42
C ARG A 205 8.38 -12.05 -27.94
N ARG A 206 9.31 -12.56 -27.11
CA ARG A 206 9.39 -12.21 -25.69
C ARG A 206 9.61 -10.71 -25.50
N LEU A 207 10.55 -10.14 -26.24
CA LEU A 207 10.80 -8.69 -26.24
C LEU A 207 9.55 -7.90 -26.68
N ALA A 208 8.85 -8.35 -27.72
CA ALA A 208 7.63 -7.68 -28.19
C ALA A 208 6.52 -7.68 -27.12
N LEU A 209 6.37 -8.77 -26.36
CA LEU A 209 5.39 -8.84 -25.26
C LEU A 209 5.80 -7.97 -24.07
N ALA A 210 7.08 -8.04 -23.66
CA ALA A 210 7.61 -7.20 -22.61
C ALA A 210 7.50 -5.71 -22.97
N PHE A 211 7.83 -5.34 -24.21
CA PHE A 211 7.69 -3.98 -24.73
C PHE A 211 6.22 -3.52 -24.74
N ALA A 212 5.30 -4.36 -25.26
CA ALA A 212 3.88 -4.03 -25.25
C ALA A 212 3.34 -3.84 -23.82
N SER A 213 3.75 -4.73 -22.91
CA SER A 213 3.41 -4.58 -21.47
C SER A 213 4.03 -3.33 -20.87
N GLY A 214 5.29 -3.01 -21.17
CA GLY A 214 5.96 -1.80 -20.72
C GLY A 214 5.28 -0.52 -21.21
N CYS A 215 4.93 -0.45 -22.50
CA CYS A 215 4.15 0.68 -23.04
C CYS A 215 2.79 0.81 -22.34
N GLY A 216 2.08 -0.32 -22.15
CA GLY A 216 0.84 -0.33 -21.39
C GLY A 216 1.04 0.19 -19.95
N ALA A 217 2.09 -0.25 -19.28
CA ALA A 217 2.41 0.17 -17.91
C ALA A 217 2.66 1.67 -17.80
N VAL A 218 3.40 2.25 -18.74
CA VAL A 218 3.62 3.71 -18.80
C VAL A 218 2.31 4.45 -19.01
N VAL A 219 1.47 4.00 -19.96
CA VAL A 219 0.15 4.62 -20.19
C VAL A 219 -0.73 4.51 -18.93
N GLY A 220 -0.79 3.34 -18.28
CA GLY A 220 -1.56 3.14 -17.06
C GLY A 220 -1.08 4.06 -15.91
N LEU A 221 0.24 4.16 -15.72
CA LEU A 221 0.85 5.06 -14.75
C LEU A 221 0.48 6.53 -15.04
N LEU A 222 0.60 6.96 -16.28
CA LEU A 222 0.27 8.33 -16.68
C LEU A 222 -1.22 8.64 -16.50
N LEU A 223 -2.13 7.69 -16.71
CA LEU A 223 -3.57 7.88 -16.50
C LEU A 223 -3.93 8.11 -15.03
N SER A 224 -3.22 7.48 -14.09
CA SER A 224 -3.52 7.60 -12.66
C SER A 224 -2.59 8.55 -11.89
N TYR A 225 -1.35 8.72 -12.34
CA TYR A 225 -0.35 9.55 -11.67
C TYR A 225 0.07 10.79 -12.46
N GLY A 226 -0.08 10.78 -13.79
CA GLY A 226 0.55 11.78 -14.67
C GLY A 226 0.13 13.21 -14.35
N TRP A 227 -1.14 13.47 -14.05
CA TRP A 227 -1.64 14.78 -13.64
C TRP A 227 -0.97 15.26 -12.34
N TRP A 228 -0.82 14.35 -11.36
CA TRP A 228 -0.22 14.66 -10.07
C TRP A 228 1.29 14.88 -10.19
N GLY A 229 1.97 14.03 -10.95
CA GLY A 229 3.39 14.23 -11.27
C GLY A 229 3.66 15.54 -11.98
N TYR A 230 2.75 15.99 -12.85
CA TYR A 230 2.83 17.31 -13.49
C TYR A 230 2.68 18.46 -12.47
N GLU A 231 1.69 18.37 -11.57
CA GLU A 231 1.51 19.34 -10.49
C GLU A 231 2.74 19.42 -9.58
N LEU A 232 3.29 18.29 -9.19
CA LEU A 232 4.50 18.22 -8.37
C LEU A 232 5.71 18.81 -9.11
N ALA A 233 5.89 18.51 -10.40
CA ALA A 233 7.01 19.02 -11.19
C ALA A 233 6.95 20.54 -11.34
N THR A 234 5.77 21.08 -11.63
CA THR A 234 5.58 22.51 -11.90
C THR A 234 5.64 23.37 -10.65
N ARG A 235 5.09 22.88 -9.54
CA ARG A 235 5.02 23.65 -8.28
C ARG A 235 6.21 23.40 -7.36
N TRP A 236 6.74 22.20 -7.35
CA TRP A 236 7.71 21.72 -6.37
C TRP A 236 9.02 21.24 -7.01
N GLY A 237 9.16 21.32 -8.33
CA GLY A 237 10.40 21.03 -9.05
C GLY A 237 10.76 19.53 -9.20
N SER A 238 9.87 18.60 -8.81
CA SER A 238 10.11 17.17 -8.98
C SER A 238 8.80 16.41 -9.20
N PRO A 239 8.67 15.61 -10.27
CA PRO A 239 7.44 14.84 -10.54
C PRO A 239 7.20 13.68 -9.56
N LEU A 240 8.18 13.32 -8.75
CA LEU A 240 8.12 12.22 -7.78
C LEU A 240 8.40 12.68 -6.35
N LEU A 241 8.27 14.00 -6.09
CA LEU A 241 8.50 14.54 -4.75
C LEU A 241 7.66 13.77 -3.70
N PRO A 242 8.22 13.40 -2.53
CA PRO A 242 9.58 13.68 -2.07
C PRO A 242 10.61 12.60 -2.46
N TYR A 243 10.18 11.57 -3.21
CA TYR A 243 11.04 10.46 -3.61
C TYR A 243 12.04 10.84 -4.69
N LEU A 244 13.15 10.11 -4.73
CA LEU A 244 14.22 10.28 -5.72
C LEU A 244 14.74 11.72 -5.83
N ASN A 245 14.70 12.50 -4.73
CA ASN A 245 15.12 13.91 -4.78
C ASN A 245 16.63 14.07 -5.00
N GLN A 246 17.44 13.03 -4.81
CA GLN A 246 18.83 13.01 -5.25
C GLN A 246 18.97 13.10 -6.80
N VAL A 247 17.91 12.77 -7.57
CA VAL A 247 17.89 12.85 -9.04
C VAL A 247 17.30 14.17 -9.52
N PHE A 248 16.16 14.58 -8.93
CA PHE A 248 15.40 15.75 -9.39
C PHE A 248 15.88 17.08 -8.77
N ALA A 249 16.59 17.00 -7.64
CA ALA A 249 17.19 18.14 -6.93
C ALA A 249 16.19 19.28 -6.62
N SER A 250 14.94 18.94 -6.28
CA SER A 250 13.97 19.93 -5.81
C SER A 250 14.45 20.59 -4.52
N PRO A 251 14.37 21.93 -4.40
CA PRO A 251 14.75 22.62 -3.17
C PRO A 251 13.76 22.44 -2.02
N TYR A 252 12.63 21.80 -2.25
CA TYR A 252 11.55 21.64 -1.27
C TYR A 252 11.64 20.34 -0.45
N ALA A 253 12.60 19.47 -0.75
CA ALA A 253 12.87 18.28 0.07
C ALA A 253 14.38 18.05 0.21
N PRO A 254 14.85 17.34 1.26
CA PRO A 254 16.25 16.95 1.37
C PRO A 254 16.75 16.18 0.14
N LEU A 255 18.03 16.35 -0.22
CA LEU A 255 18.68 15.63 -1.33
C LEU A 255 18.94 14.17 -0.96
N SER A 256 17.88 13.41 -0.76
CA SER A 256 17.90 12.00 -0.42
C SER A 256 16.79 11.25 -1.17
N SER A 257 16.77 9.91 -1.08
CA SER A 257 15.66 9.12 -1.63
C SER A 257 14.35 9.30 -0.86
N ASN A 258 14.44 9.75 0.39
CA ASN A 258 13.32 9.86 1.35
C ASN A 258 12.52 8.56 1.54
N THR A 259 13.20 7.42 1.40
CA THR A 259 12.63 6.09 1.67
C THR A 259 12.86 5.68 3.13
N ASP A 260 11.94 4.90 3.71
CA ASP A 260 12.09 4.37 5.06
C ASP A 260 13.06 3.17 5.08
N ALA A 261 14.31 3.44 5.40
CA ALA A 261 15.37 2.42 5.45
C ALA A 261 15.39 1.58 6.75
N ARG A 262 14.56 1.91 7.75
CA ARG A 262 14.62 1.25 9.08
C ARG A 262 14.33 -0.25 9.04
N ARG A 263 13.61 -0.69 8.01
CA ARG A 263 13.17 -2.07 7.85
C ARG A 263 13.97 -2.86 6.83
N LEU A 264 14.89 -2.23 6.12
CA LEU A 264 15.69 -2.90 5.11
C LEU A 264 16.60 -3.98 5.73
N PRO A 265 16.85 -5.08 5.03
CA PRO A 265 17.77 -6.11 5.49
C PRO A 265 19.22 -5.63 5.43
N HIS A 266 20.06 -6.16 6.31
CA HIS A 266 21.49 -5.88 6.35
C HIS A 266 22.26 -6.93 5.53
N GLY A 267 22.22 -6.81 4.21
CA GLY A 267 22.95 -7.65 3.28
C GLY A 267 22.14 -8.79 2.65
N VAL A 268 22.77 -9.44 1.65
CA VAL A 268 22.13 -10.39 0.73
C VAL A 268 21.54 -11.61 1.44
N LEU A 269 22.26 -12.20 2.39
CA LEU A 269 21.77 -13.39 3.09
C LEU A 269 20.52 -13.06 3.92
N GLN A 270 20.51 -11.91 4.59
CA GLN A 270 19.34 -11.48 5.34
C GLN A 270 18.16 -11.19 4.40
N ALA A 271 18.41 -10.55 3.25
CA ALA A 271 17.38 -10.31 2.24
C ALA A 271 16.82 -11.63 1.67
N LEU A 272 17.67 -12.62 1.44
CA LEU A 272 17.26 -13.92 0.90
C LEU A 272 16.35 -14.69 1.87
N PHE A 273 16.64 -14.64 3.18
CA PHE A 273 15.87 -15.36 4.20
C PHE A 273 14.97 -14.43 5.03
N TYR A 274 14.60 -13.29 4.47
CA TYR A 274 13.84 -12.27 5.17
C TYR A 274 12.43 -12.73 5.62
N PRO A 275 11.70 -13.60 4.87
CA PRO A 275 10.45 -14.19 5.31
C PRO A 275 10.53 -14.97 6.61
N PHE A 276 11.60 -15.74 6.82
CA PHE A 276 11.84 -16.43 8.09
C PHE A 276 12.15 -15.45 9.22
N LEU A 277 12.86 -14.36 8.91
CA LEU A 277 13.22 -13.35 9.89
C LEU A 277 12.00 -12.60 10.42
N TRP A 278 11.08 -12.13 9.57
CA TRP A 278 9.89 -11.42 10.06
C TRP A 278 8.93 -12.33 10.82
N THR A 279 8.90 -13.63 10.49
CA THR A 279 8.11 -14.60 11.26
C THR A 279 8.67 -14.76 12.68
N ALA A 280 10.01 -14.77 12.82
CA ALA A 280 10.67 -14.84 14.12
C ALA A 280 10.62 -13.51 14.89
N GLN A 281 10.66 -12.38 14.18
CA GLN A 281 10.67 -11.02 14.72
C GLN A 281 9.45 -10.23 14.23
N PRO A 282 8.30 -10.31 14.93
CA PRO A 282 7.01 -9.79 14.45
C PRO A 282 6.95 -8.30 14.13
N LEU A 283 7.87 -7.48 14.69
CA LEU A 283 7.96 -6.03 14.42
C LEU A 283 8.95 -5.69 13.30
N ARG A 284 9.55 -6.70 12.64
CA ARG A 284 10.62 -6.46 11.67
C ARG A 284 10.15 -5.71 10.42
N THR A 285 8.98 -6.06 9.90
CA THR A 285 8.43 -5.52 8.66
C THR A 285 7.14 -4.69 8.84
N SER A 286 6.66 -4.59 10.08
CA SER A 286 5.46 -3.85 10.46
C SER A 286 5.71 -3.03 11.72
N PRO A 287 5.06 -1.88 11.92
CA PRO A 287 5.11 -1.13 13.17
C PRO A 287 4.35 -1.83 14.32
N GLN A 288 3.55 -2.84 13.99
CA GLN A 288 2.73 -3.61 14.92
C GLN A 288 3.08 -5.09 14.84
N THR A 289 2.73 -5.84 15.86
CA THR A 289 2.96 -7.28 15.91
C THR A 289 2.25 -7.97 14.76
N PHE A 290 3.04 -8.57 13.88
CA PHE A 290 2.58 -9.25 12.68
C PHE A 290 3.33 -10.56 12.48
N ARG A 291 2.62 -11.66 12.35
CA ARG A 291 3.18 -12.98 12.02
C ARG A 291 2.43 -13.60 10.87
N GLU A 292 3.18 -14.13 9.93
CA GLU A 292 2.69 -14.76 8.72
C GLU A 292 3.63 -15.91 8.36
N LEU A 293 3.10 -17.07 7.95
CA LEU A 293 3.86 -18.27 7.64
C LEU A 293 3.81 -18.69 6.17
N THR A 294 2.91 -18.11 5.37
CA THR A 294 2.72 -18.57 3.99
C THR A 294 3.88 -18.20 3.08
N MET A 295 4.46 -17.01 3.26
CA MET A 295 5.64 -16.56 2.50
C MET A 295 6.90 -17.37 2.82
N PRO A 296 7.31 -17.59 4.09
CA PRO A 296 8.44 -18.45 4.39
C PRO A 296 8.21 -19.90 3.91
N ALA A 297 6.97 -20.42 3.98
CA ALA A 297 6.65 -21.72 3.42
C ALA A 297 6.81 -21.77 1.90
N LEU A 298 6.37 -20.73 1.19
CA LEU A 298 6.57 -20.62 -0.26
C LEU A 298 8.06 -20.56 -0.61
N GLU A 299 8.83 -19.78 0.12
CA GLU A 299 10.28 -19.69 -0.07
C GLU A 299 10.95 -21.04 0.15
N ALA A 300 10.62 -21.75 1.25
CA ALA A 300 11.15 -23.09 1.51
C ALA A 300 10.85 -24.07 0.35
N VAL A 301 9.62 -24.05 -0.18
CA VAL A 301 9.22 -24.90 -1.30
C VAL A 301 9.97 -24.51 -2.58
N LEU A 302 10.20 -23.23 -2.84
CA LEU A 302 10.98 -22.74 -3.99
C LEU A 302 12.44 -23.17 -3.87
N LEU A 303 13.06 -23.07 -2.69
CA LEU A 303 14.43 -23.56 -2.44
C LEU A 303 14.54 -25.07 -2.68
N LEU A 304 13.58 -25.86 -2.18
CA LEU A 304 13.53 -27.31 -2.45
C LEU A 304 13.37 -27.61 -3.94
N LEU A 305 12.62 -26.81 -4.68
CA LEU A 305 12.51 -26.96 -6.15
C LEU A 305 13.84 -26.66 -6.86
N VAL A 306 14.59 -25.65 -6.42
CA VAL A 306 15.92 -25.35 -6.96
C VAL A 306 16.88 -26.51 -6.67
N ILE A 307 16.93 -27.02 -5.43
CA ILE A 307 17.74 -28.18 -5.06
C ILE A 307 17.39 -29.39 -5.92
N LYS A 308 16.10 -29.69 -6.08
CA LYS A 308 15.61 -30.76 -6.96
C LYS A 308 16.08 -30.58 -8.40
N ALA A 309 15.99 -29.36 -8.94
CA ALA A 309 16.42 -29.08 -10.31
C ALA A 309 17.92 -29.32 -10.51
N VAL A 310 18.75 -28.84 -9.56
CA VAL A 310 20.19 -29.08 -9.57
C VAL A 310 20.49 -30.56 -9.51
N ALA A 311 19.87 -31.30 -8.58
CA ALA A 311 20.07 -32.74 -8.43
C ALA A 311 19.67 -33.52 -9.70
N VAL A 312 18.52 -33.20 -10.30
CA VAL A 312 18.03 -33.85 -11.54
C VAL A 312 18.96 -33.53 -12.72
N THR A 313 19.43 -32.30 -12.85
CA THR A 313 20.33 -31.89 -13.92
C THR A 313 21.70 -32.58 -13.77
N ALA A 314 22.24 -32.65 -12.57
CA ALA A 314 23.50 -33.34 -12.28
C ALA A 314 23.42 -34.85 -12.62
N HIS A 315 22.32 -35.50 -12.18
CA HIS A 315 22.13 -36.94 -12.39
C HIS A 315 21.90 -37.28 -13.89
N ARG A 316 21.10 -36.48 -14.60
CA ARG A 316 20.72 -36.76 -15.99
C ARG A 316 21.67 -36.12 -17.01
N ARG A 317 22.62 -35.31 -16.62
CA ARG A 317 23.51 -34.51 -17.48
C ARG A 317 22.75 -33.68 -18.55
N ALA A 318 21.48 -33.35 -18.30
CA ALA A 318 20.62 -32.59 -19.18
C ALA A 318 19.74 -31.63 -18.40
N TRP A 319 19.75 -30.36 -18.78
CA TRP A 319 18.88 -29.33 -18.20
C TRP A 319 17.41 -29.64 -18.50
N ARG A 320 16.60 -29.69 -17.46
CA ARG A 320 15.14 -29.74 -17.60
C ARG A 320 14.51 -28.58 -16.87
N PRO A 321 13.64 -27.81 -17.52
CA PRO A 321 12.97 -26.69 -16.85
C PRO A 321 12.06 -27.20 -15.72
N ILE A 322 12.16 -26.56 -14.54
CA ILE A 322 11.36 -26.88 -13.36
C ILE A 322 9.87 -26.68 -13.66
N PHE A 323 9.57 -25.57 -14.31
CA PHE A 323 8.21 -25.18 -14.68
C PHE A 323 7.92 -25.52 -16.14
N ALA A 324 6.85 -26.28 -16.38
CA ALA A 324 6.54 -26.82 -17.69
C ALA A 324 5.74 -25.85 -18.56
N SER A 325 4.91 -25.02 -17.96
CA SER A 325 4.07 -24.08 -18.69
C SER A 325 4.59 -22.65 -18.58
N ASP A 326 4.31 -21.84 -19.60
CA ASP A 326 4.67 -20.42 -19.60
C ASP A 326 3.95 -19.64 -18.49
N ALA A 327 2.71 -20.02 -18.16
CA ALA A 327 1.98 -19.44 -17.04
C ALA A 327 2.68 -19.69 -15.68
N GLU A 328 3.24 -20.89 -15.46
CA GLU A 328 4.01 -21.19 -14.25
C GLU A 328 5.31 -20.38 -14.17
N ARG A 329 6.02 -20.24 -15.29
CA ARG A 329 7.24 -19.43 -15.38
C ARG A 329 6.93 -17.96 -15.13
N PHE A 330 5.89 -17.45 -15.77
CA PHE A 330 5.44 -16.08 -15.63
C PHE A 330 5.15 -15.73 -14.17
N ILE A 331 4.29 -16.51 -13.50
CA ILE A 331 3.86 -16.18 -12.12
C ILE A 331 5.00 -16.35 -11.11
N VAL A 332 5.88 -17.33 -11.28
CA VAL A 332 7.02 -17.54 -10.35
C VAL A 332 8.07 -16.44 -10.54
N VAL A 333 8.41 -16.08 -11.78
CA VAL A 333 9.36 -14.98 -12.02
C VAL A 333 8.78 -13.66 -11.56
N LEU A 334 7.50 -13.38 -11.81
CA LEU A 334 6.81 -12.23 -11.26
C LEU A 334 6.95 -12.18 -9.73
N THR A 335 6.70 -13.29 -9.05
CA THR A 335 6.82 -13.39 -7.59
C THR A 335 8.22 -13.06 -7.11
N VAL A 336 9.24 -13.69 -7.70
CA VAL A 336 10.64 -13.49 -7.31
C VAL A 336 11.08 -12.06 -7.58
N VAL A 337 10.77 -11.51 -8.75
CA VAL A 337 11.16 -10.14 -9.13
C VAL A 337 10.46 -9.11 -8.23
N THR A 338 9.14 -9.28 -7.98
CA THR A 338 8.41 -8.41 -7.04
C THR A 338 9.06 -8.42 -5.66
N TYR A 339 9.36 -9.60 -5.14
CA TYR A 339 10.00 -9.75 -3.84
C TYR A 339 11.39 -9.09 -3.78
N LEU A 340 12.23 -9.32 -4.79
CA LEU A 340 13.59 -8.75 -4.84
C LEU A 340 13.57 -7.21 -4.89
N ILE A 341 12.69 -6.62 -5.68
CA ILE A 341 12.56 -5.16 -5.76
C ILE A 341 12.01 -4.62 -4.43
N TRP A 342 11.01 -5.29 -3.87
CA TRP A 342 10.40 -4.88 -2.60
C TRP A 342 11.38 -4.93 -1.42
N VAL A 343 12.17 -6.00 -1.30
CA VAL A 343 13.08 -6.18 -0.17
C VAL A 343 14.27 -5.23 -0.22
N ASP A 344 14.65 -4.77 -1.41
CA ASP A 344 15.71 -3.79 -1.62
C ASP A 344 15.27 -2.35 -1.33
N ILE A 345 14.02 -2.01 -1.64
CA ILE A 345 13.56 -0.61 -1.59
C ILE A 345 12.71 -0.30 -0.36
N PHE A 346 11.83 -1.22 0.07
CA PHE A 346 10.81 -0.93 1.08
C PHE A 346 10.91 -1.78 2.34
N ALA A 347 10.93 -3.10 2.19
CA ALA A 347 10.83 -4.09 3.27
C ALA A 347 9.70 -3.85 4.28
N ILE A 348 8.62 -3.16 3.85
CA ILE A 348 7.39 -2.93 4.60
C ILE A 348 6.36 -3.95 4.14
N TYR A 349 5.89 -4.83 5.05
CA TYR A 349 5.10 -6.02 4.68
C TYR A 349 3.83 -5.70 3.91
N ARG A 350 3.07 -4.69 4.32
CA ARG A 350 1.79 -4.35 3.67
C ARG A 350 1.90 -4.14 2.15
N TYR A 351 3.05 -3.67 1.67
CA TYR A 351 3.27 -3.50 0.22
C TYR A 351 3.39 -4.83 -0.54
N LEU A 352 3.51 -5.97 0.16
CA LEU A 352 3.45 -7.31 -0.42
C LEU A 352 2.06 -7.95 -0.39
N ILE A 353 1.04 -7.31 0.16
CA ILE A 353 -0.30 -7.90 0.31
C ILE A 353 -0.83 -8.52 -1.00
N PRO A 354 -0.73 -7.90 -2.19
CA PRO A 354 -1.17 -8.56 -3.41
C PRO A 354 -0.38 -9.83 -3.75
N LEU A 355 0.88 -9.93 -3.33
CA LEU A 355 1.69 -11.15 -3.46
C LEU A 355 1.30 -12.21 -2.43
N GLU A 356 1.04 -11.79 -1.19
CA GLU A 356 0.51 -12.64 -0.13
C GLU A 356 -0.81 -13.31 -0.55
N MET A 357 -1.73 -12.56 -1.16
CA MET A 357 -2.98 -13.10 -1.71
C MET A 357 -2.75 -14.21 -2.75
N LEU A 358 -1.64 -14.19 -3.48
CA LEU A 358 -1.27 -15.21 -4.47
C LEU A 358 -0.59 -16.43 -3.85
N THR A 359 -0.14 -16.38 -2.60
CA THR A 359 0.73 -17.38 -1.99
C THR A 359 0.13 -18.77 -2.01
N PHE A 360 -1.19 -18.92 -1.76
CA PHE A 360 -1.85 -20.22 -1.77
C PHE A 360 -1.96 -20.82 -3.19
N VAL A 361 -2.09 -20.01 -4.22
CA VAL A 361 -2.03 -20.45 -5.62
C VAL A 361 -0.62 -20.91 -5.94
N LEU A 362 0.39 -20.13 -5.56
CA LEU A 362 1.82 -20.42 -5.78
C LEU A 362 2.26 -21.69 -5.05
N LEU A 363 1.87 -21.87 -3.79
CA LEU A 363 2.12 -23.09 -3.02
C LEU A 363 1.54 -24.31 -3.74
N GLY A 364 0.29 -24.22 -4.23
CA GLY A 364 -0.33 -25.29 -5.01
C GLY A 364 0.44 -25.65 -6.28
N VAL A 365 0.95 -24.65 -7.01
CA VAL A 365 1.78 -24.84 -8.20
C VAL A 365 3.13 -25.47 -7.82
N CYS A 366 3.84 -24.89 -6.85
CA CYS A 366 5.19 -25.30 -6.47
C CYS A 366 5.22 -26.70 -5.83
N VAL A 367 4.31 -27.01 -4.90
CA VAL A 367 4.19 -28.33 -4.27
C VAL A 367 3.88 -29.40 -5.33
N ARG A 368 2.97 -29.14 -6.27
CA ARG A 368 2.71 -30.06 -7.37
C ARG A 368 3.98 -30.35 -8.17
N ARG A 369 4.82 -29.35 -8.44
CA ARG A 369 6.10 -29.50 -9.16
C ARG A 369 7.17 -30.20 -8.34
N LEU A 370 7.19 -29.96 -7.05
CA LEU A 370 8.12 -30.62 -6.14
C LEU A 370 7.96 -32.14 -6.18
N PHE A 371 6.73 -32.63 -6.21
CA PHE A 371 6.41 -34.07 -6.20
C PHE A 371 6.28 -34.72 -7.59
N SER A 372 6.32 -33.97 -8.69
CA SER A 372 6.32 -34.54 -10.05
C SER A 372 7.69 -35.15 -10.40
N PRO A 373 7.80 -36.32 -11.10
CA PRO A 373 6.71 -37.15 -11.67
C PRO A 373 6.14 -38.21 -10.73
N LEU A 374 6.61 -38.32 -9.52
CA LEU A 374 6.08 -39.23 -8.52
C LEU A 374 4.57 -38.93 -8.37
N LYS A 375 3.77 -39.94 -7.99
CA LYS A 375 2.34 -39.76 -7.72
C LYS A 375 2.03 -39.73 -6.19
N PRO A 376 2.80 -39.02 -5.34
CA PRO A 376 2.55 -38.92 -3.91
C PRO A 376 1.50 -37.82 -3.64
N TRP A 377 0.39 -37.84 -4.40
CA TRP A 377 -0.72 -36.91 -4.18
C TRP A 377 -1.15 -36.79 -2.70
N PRO A 378 -1.23 -37.89 -1.93
CA PRO A 378 -1.57 -37.78 -0.51
C PRO A 378 -0.55 -36.96 0.29
N ILE A 379 0.76 -37.17 0.06
CA ILE A 379 1.83 -36.45 0.77
C ILE A 379 1.80 -34.95 0.41
N ALA A 380 1.64 -34.62 -0.87
CA ALA A 380 1.52 -33.23 -1.33
C ALA A 380 0.29 -32.54 -0.72
N ALA A 381 -0.84 -33.25 -0.64
CA ALA A 381 -2.07 -32.75 0.00
C ALA A 381 -1.87 -32.55 1.51
N CYS A 382 -1.27 -33.52 2.22
CA CYS A 382 -0.97 -33.39 3.64
C CYS A 382 -0.03 -32.21 3.92
N LEU A 383 1.00 -32.00 3.10
CA LEU A 383 1.91 -30.87 3.26
C LEU A 383 1.17 -29.53 3.08
N LEU A 384 0.33 -29.41 2.06
CA LEU A 384 -0.47 -28.19 1.84
C LEU A 384 -1.44 -27.94 3.00
N VAL A 385 -2.13 -28.97 3.48
CA VAL A 385 -3.03 -28.87 4.64
C VAL A 385 -2.24 -28.47 5.88
N ALA A 386 -1.07 -29.06 6.13
CA ALA A 386 -0.23 -28.71 7.26
C ALA A 386 0.22 -27.25 7.21
N ILE A 387 0.64 -26.76 6.05
CA ILE A 387 1.01 -25.33 5.86
C ILE A 387 -0.20 -24.43 6.13
N ILE A 388 -1.37 -24.76 5.58
CA ILE A 388 -2.60 -23.97 5.78
C ILE A 388 -2.97 -23.93 7.26
N VAL A 389 -3.00 -25.10 7.93
CA VAL A 389 -3.34 -25.17 9.37
C VAL A 389 -2.32 -24.42 10.21
N ALA A 390 -1.02 -24.60 9.95
CA ALA A 390 0.03 -23.88 10.65
C ALA A 390 -0.13 -22.36 10.48
N SER A 391 -0.42 -21.88 9.27
CA SER A 391 -0.67 -20.46 9.01
C SER A 391 -1.88 -19.96 9.81
N LEU A 392 -3.03 -20.61 9.72
CA LEU A 392 -4.26 -20.19 10.42
C LEU A 392 -4.12 -20.17 11.95
N VAL A 393 -3.28 -21.07 12.52
CA VAL A 393 -3.07 -21.15 13.98
C VAL A 393 -2.04 -20.14 14.48
N THR A 394 -1.05 -19.77 13.64
CA THR A 394 0.08 -18.94 14.07
C THR A 394 0.00 -17.50 13.60
N GLU A 395 -0.81 -17.20 12.60
CA GLU A 395 -1.01 -15.85 12.12
C GLU A 395 -1.63 -14.99 13.21
N ARG A 396 -0.88 -13.99 13.64
CA ARG A 396 -1.32 -12.97 14.58
C ARG A 396 -1.29 -11.63 13.92
N ILE A 397 -2.40 -10.92 14.05
CA ILE A 397 -2.55 -9.57 13.54
C ILE A 397 -3.09 -8.74 14.69
N ASP A 398 -2.33 -7.76 15.10
CA ASP A 398 -2.84 -6.74 16.00
C ASP A 398 -3.86 -5.87 15.24
N ASN A 399 -4.81 -5.34 15.98
CA ASN A 399 -5.87 -4.52 15.44
C ASN A 399 -5.29 -3.14 15.05
N ILE A 400 -4.89 -2.97 13.80
CA ILE A 400 -4.22 -1.76 13.32
C ILE A 400 -5.22 -0.61 13.30
N GLY A 401 -5.06 0.34 14.24
CA GLY A 401 -5.81 1.60 14.22
C GLY A 401 -7.33 1.43 14.20
N ARG A 402 -7.88 0.39 14.86
CA ARG A 402 -9.34 0.18 14.88
C ARG A 402 -9.96 0.72 16.16
N THR A 403 -11.12 1.36 15.98
CA THR A 403 -11.92 1.88 17.08
C THR A 403 -13.38 1.45 16.96
N ALA A 404 -14.18 1.71 17.99
CA ALA A 404 -15.62 1.51 17.90
C ALA A 404 -16.26 2.53 16.94
N TRP A 405 -17.40 2.14 16.35
CA TRP A 405 -18.09 2.94 15.36
C TRP A 405 -18.68 4.22 15.95
N ALA A 406 -18.48 5.33 15.25
CA ALA A 406 -19.21 6.58 15.48
C ALA A 406 -20.16 6.89 14.31
N ASP A 407 -21.03 7.90 14.50
CA ASP A 407 -21.95 8.34 13.43
C ASP A 407 -21.21 9.06 12.31
N ARG A 408 -20.17 9.83 12.67
CA ARG A 408 -19.28 10.52 11.73
C ARG A 408 -17.88 9.97 11.84
N TYR A 409 -17.22 9.86 10.71
CA TYR A 409 -15.85 9.33 10.63
C TYR A 409 -14.86 10.20 11.42
N ILE A 410 -14.89 11.50 11.19
CA ILE A 410 -14.03 12.49 11.84
C ILE A 410 -14.90 13.62 12.33
N THR A 411 -14.64 14.11 13.54
CA THR A 411 -15.26 15.30 14.09
C THR A 411 -14.18 16.17 14.74
N VAL A 412 -14.15 17.46 14.35
CA VAL A 412 -13.27 18.46 14.97
C VAL A 412 -14.12 19.70 15.25
N LEU A 413 -14.05 20.20 16.47
CA LEU A 413 -14.78 21.39 16.91
C LEU A 413 -13.78 22.51 17.18
N VAL A 414 -13.59 23.38 16.18
CA VAL A 414 -12.68 24.53 16.29
C VAL A 414 -13.29 25.54 17.26
N PRO A 415 -12.63 25.86 18.41
CA PRO A 415 -13.17 26.78 19.40
C PRO A 415 -13.22 28.23 18.86
N ALA A 416 -14.32 28.94 19.13
CA ALA A 416 -14.49 30.34 18.72
C ALA A 416 -13.48 31.31 19.39
N SER A 417 -12.73 30.85 20.39
CA SER A 417 -11.66 31.63 21.01
C SER A 417 -10.38 31.71 20.18
N ILE A 418 -10.25 30.89 19.12
CA ILE A 418 -9.18 31.00 18.12
C ILE A 418 -9.56 32.14 17.19
N VAL A 419 -8.65 33.11 17.05
CA VAL A 419 -8.88 34.27 16.17
C VAL A 419 -8.42 33.95 14.75
N HIS A 420 -9.27 34.17 13.78
CA HIS A 420 -9.02 33.96 12.35
C HIS A 420 -9.04 35.28 11.57
N PRO A 421 -8.31 35.40 10.42
CA PRO A 421 -7.39 34.42 9.87
C PRO A 421 -6.11 34.27 10.68
N ALA A 422 -5.62 33.04 10.77
CA ALA A 422 -4.44 32.70 11.55
C ALA A 422 -3.46 31.79 10.80
N ALA A 423 -2.20 31.79 11.28
CA ALA A 423 -1.20 30.83 10.84
C ALA A 423 -0.92 29.80 11.94
N PHE A 424 -0.85 28.54 11.56
CA PHE A 424 -0.59 27.42 12.47
C PHE A 424 0.73 26.74 12.13
N LEU A 425 1.69 26.82 13.05
CA LEU A 425 2.97 26.11 12.94
C LEU A 425 2.84 24.71 13.54
N MET A 426 2.75 23.70 12.67
CA MET A 426 2.55 22.32 13.09
C MET A 426 3.87 21.68 13.51
N VAL A 427 3.86 21.00 14.67
CA VAL A 427 5.05 20.36 15.25
C VAL A 427 4.77 18.90 15.64
N GLY A 428 5.85 18.11 15.71
CA GLY A 428 5.76 16.69 16.03
C GLY A 428 5.55 15.80 14.81
N SER A 429 5.71 14.50 15.01
CA SER A 429 5.56 13.47 13.96
C SER A 429 4.21 12.73 14.03
N GLN A 430 3.36 13.13 14.98
CA GLN A 430 2.02 12.54 15.09
C GLN A 430 1.10 13.03 13.97
N PRO A 431 0.11 12.22 13.58
CA PRO A 431 -0.82 12.57 12.51
C PRO A 431 -1.87 13.54 13.03
N ASP A 432 -1.93 14.73 12.47
CA ASP A 432 -2.85 15.81 12.89
C ASP A 432 -3.44 16.59 11.72
N ALA A 433 -3.02 16.29 10.48
CA ALA A 433 -3.51 16.98 9.30
C ALA A 433 -5.02 16.73 9.03
N TYR A 434 -5.61 15.65 9.56
CA TYR A 434 -7.06 15.42 9.48
C TYR A 434 -7.89 16.54 10.10
N ALA A 435 -7.32 17.34 11.00
CA ALA A 435 -8.02 18.45 11.63
C ALA A 435 -8.09 19.70 10.74
N VAL A 436 -7.12 19.91 9.86
CA VAL A 436 -7.00 21.08 8.99
C VAL A 436 -8.28 21.38 8.17
N PRO A 437 -8.98 20.38 7.58
CA PRO A 437 -10.19 20.60 6.81
C PRO A 437 -11.38 21.21 7.58
N TYR A 438 -11.27 21.38 8.88
CA TYR A 438 -12.32 21.96 9.73
C TYR A 438 -12.08 23.44 10.09
N PHE A 439 -10.92 23.96 9.75
CA PHE A 439 -10.55 25.36 9.95
C PHE A 439 -11.03 26.23 8.77
N PRO A 440 -11.17 27.55 8.98
CA PRO A 440 -11.44 28.49 7.90
C PRO A 440 -10.44 28.39 6.74
N SER A 441 -10.91 28.64 5.53
CA SER A 441 -10.12 28.50 4.31
C SER A 441 -9.05 29.57 4.11
N ASP A 442 -9.05 30.62 4.90
CA ASP A 442 -8.08 31.70 4.93
C ASP A 442 -6.99 31.50 6.01
N ASP A 443 -7.08 30.42 6.77
CA ASP A 443 -6.00 30.00 7.66
C ASP A 443 -4.84 29.37 6.88
N PHE A 444 -3.65 29.44 7.45
CA PHE A 444 -2.42 28.89 6.88
C PHE A 444 -1.80 27.85 7.79
N PHE A 445 -1.52 26.67 7.28
CA PHE A 445 -0.87 25.60 8.02
C PHE A 445 0.51 25.29 7.45
N ALA A 446 1.52 25.28 8.32
CA ALA A 446 2.89 24.94 7.94
C ALA A 446 3.53 23.97 8.93
N ARG A 447 3.98 22.82 8.45
CA ARG A 447 4.73 21.85 9.24
C ARG A 447 6.18 22.29 9.37
N ILE A 448 6.61 22.59 10.59
CA ILE A 448 7.99 23.00 10.90
C ILE A 448 8.80 21.89 11.56
N GLN A 449 8.15 20.84 12.03
CA GLN A 449 8.79 19.64 12.60
C GLN A 449 7.91 18.40 12.32
N GLY A 450 8.52 17.33 11.82
CA GLY A 450 7.82 16.08 11.48
C GLY A 450 8.79 15.01 10.95
N ASN A 451 8.27 14.07 10.15
CA ASN A 451 9.05 12.99 9.56
C ASN A 451 9.94 13.47 8.38
N ILE A 452 9.72 14.67 7.88
CA ILE A 452 10.62 15.39 6.97
C ILE A 452 10.97 16.75 7.57
N ARG A 453 12.24 17.15 7.45
CA ARG A 453 12.69 18.46 7.90
C ARG A 453 12.50 19.50 6.79
N PRO A 454 11.98 20.71 7.12
CA PRO A 454 11.99 21.83 6.19
C PRO A 454 13.41 22.11 5.69
N THR A 455 13.54 22.33 4.38
CA THR A 455 14.77 22.83 3.79
C THR A 455 14.90 24.35 3.99
N PRO A 456 16.06 24.96 3.79
CA PRO A 456 16.20 26.43 3.84
C PRO A 456 15.20 27.17 2.93
N THR A 457 14.89 26.61 1.75
CA THR A 457 13.89 27.16 0.82
C THR A 457 12.49 27.13 1.42
N VAL A 458 12.11 26.00 2.05
CA VAL A 458 10.82 25.84 2.73
C VAL A 458 10.73 26.78 3.93
N GLU A 459 11.78 26.88 4.74
CA GLU A 459 11.82 27.82 5.89
C GLU A 459 11.67 29.29 5.43
N ALA A 460 12.35 29.67 4.37
CA ALA A 460 12.25 31.02 3.82
C ALA A 460 10.82 31.32 3.32
N ARG A 461 10.17 30.35 2.68
CA ARG A 461 8.77 30.46 2.24
C ARG A 461 7.83 30.61 3.42
N ILE A 462 7.94 29.75 4.46
CA ILE A 462 7.13 29.85 5.67
C ILE A 462 7.32 31.24 6.32
N LYS A 463 8.56 31.72 6.49
CA LYS A 463 8.84 33.04 7.05
C LYS A 463 8.21 34.18 6.24
N LYS A 464 8.17 34.04 4.91
CA LYS A 464 7.52 35.01 4.03
C LYS A 464 6.01 35.01 4.24
N ASP A 465 5.39 33.82 4.23
CA ASP A 465 3.93 33.68 4.28
C ASP A 465 3.37 34.07 5.66
N LEU A 466 4.10 33.80 6.75
CA LEU A 466 3.76 34.22 8.13
C LEU A 466 3.62 35.75 8.29
N ARG A 467 4.19 36.57 7.39
CA ARG A 467 4.07 38.04 7.47
C ARG A 467 2.64 38.54 7.20
N ALA A 468 1.84 37.74 6.51
CA ALA A 468 0.45 38.06 6.21
C ALA A 468 -0.50 37.86 7.39
N TYR A 469 -0.06 37.18 8.46
CA TYR A 469 -0.89 36.82 9.59
C TYR A 469 -0.51 37.57 10.85
N SER A 470 -1.51 38.20 11.48
CA SER A 470 -1.35 38.87 12.79
C SER A 470 -1.42 37.88 13.95
N HIS A 471 -2.13 36.77 13.76
CA HIS A 471 -2.29 35.71 14.74
C HIS A 471 -1.53 34.46 14.30
N VAL A 472 -0.62 34.01 15.13
CA VAL A 472 0.19 32.81 14.87
C VAL A 472 0.09 31.89 16.06
N TYR A 473 -0.10 30.61 15.78
CA TYR A 473 -0.24 29.57 16.79
C TYR A 473 0.74 28.43 16.53
N VAL A 474 1.20 27.74 17.58
CA VAL A 474 1.75 26.41 17.46
C VAL A 474 0.63 25.39 17.54
N PHE A 475 0.70 24.31 16.75
CA PHE A 475 -0.34 23.28 16.62
C PHE A 475 0.28 21.89 16.72
N TRP A 476 -0.29 21.01 17.56
CA TRP A 476 0.18 19.63 17.71
C TRP A 476 -0.91 18.70 18.25
N VAL A 477 -0.68 17.40 18.11
CA VAL A 477 -1.43 16.35 18.78
C VAL A 477 -0.56 15.80 19.90
N ASP A 478 -1.12 15.70 21.12
CA ASP A 478 -0.51 14.97 22.22
C ASP A 478 -0.79 13.48 22.05
N PRO A 479 0.20 12.66 21.68
CA PRO A 479 0.08 11.23 21.86
C PRO A 479 0.29 10.96 23.36
N ASN A 480 -0.54 10.21 23.98
CA ASN A 480 -0.40 9.73 25.38
C ASN A 480 0.98 9.08 25.72
N ALA A 481 2.02 9.34 24.94
CA ALA A 481 3.33 8.70 25.00
C ALA A 481 4.53 9.58 24.66
N PHE A 482 4.42 10.86 24.24
CA PHE A 482 5.62 11.65 23.90
C PHE A 482 5.44 13.16 24.05
N PRO A 483 6.58 13.84 24.27
CA PRO A 483 6.77 14.43 25.58
C PRO A 483 5.51 15.16 25.97
N THR A 484 5.12 15.06 27.23
CA THR A 484 4.00 15.83 27.78
C THR A 484 4.03 17.26 27.24
N ASP A 485 2.90 17.89 27.02
CA ASP A 485 2.78 19.29 26.57
C ASP A 485 3.83 20.19 27.19
N ALA A 486 4.12 20.00 28.47
CA ALA A 486 5.17 20.70 29.21
C ALA A 486 6.56 20.55 28.58
N ALA A 487 6.94 19.36 28.12
CA ALA A 487 8.26 19.13 27.53
C ALA A 487 8.42 19.77 26.16
N LEU A 488 7.35 19.81 25.34
CA LEU A 488 7.37 20.52 24.05
C LEU A 488 7.48 22.03 24.26
N LEU A 489 6.69 22.57 25.18
CA LEU A 489 6.63 24.02 25.45
C LEU A 489 7.85 24.55 26.20
N THR A 490 8.55 23.71 26.95
CA THR A 490 9.72 24.08 27.77
C THR A 490 11.07 23.74 27.12
N GLN A 491 11.10 23.32 25.84
CA GLN A 491 12.35 23.05 25.15
C GLN A 491 13.26 24.29 25.12
N PRO A 492 14.57 24.14 25.39
CA PRO A 492 15.51 25.26 25.33
C PRO A 492 15.61 25.96 23.97
N ARG A 493 15.33 25.23 22.90
CA ARG A 493 15.29 25.73 21.52
C ARG A 493 14.08 25.14 20.79
N PRO A 494 12.89 25.70 21.02
CA PRO A 494 11.68 25.18 20.38
C PRO A 494 11.69 25.44 18.86
N PRO A 495 11.03 24.58 18.05
CA PRO A 495 11.05 24.70 16.60
C PRO A 495 10.59 26.06 16.06
N TRP A 496 9.62 26.70 16.71
CA TRP A 496 9.09 28.01 16.32
C TRP A 496 10.06 29.18 16.57
N ALA A 497 11.08 29.01 17.42
CA ALA A 497 12.10 30.04 17.65
C ALA A 497 12.88 30.37 16.36
N THR A 498 13.07 29.40 15.47
CA THR A 498 13.70 29.60 14.15
C THR A 498 12.92 30.61 13.27
N TYR A 499 11.62 30.77 13.56
CA TYR A 499 10.72 31.68 12.84
C TYR A 499 10.50 33.00 13.57
N GLY A 500 11.21 33.25 14.71
CA GLY A 500 11.14 34.50 15.47
C GLY A 500 9.95 34.59 16.40
N PHE A 501 9.55 33.43 17.01
CA PHE A 501 8.42 33.39 17.91
C PHE A 501 8.77 32.76 19.26
N THR A 502 8.05 33.22 20.30
CA THR A 502 7.98 32.60 21.61
C THR A 502 6.55 32.17 21.92
N VAL A 503 6.36 31.13 22.72
CA VAL A 503 5.02 30.62 23.04
C VAL A 503 4.44 31.37 24.23
N SER A 504 3.14 31.72 24.15
CA SER A 504 2.36 32.22 25.29
C SER A 504 1.54 31.06 25.87
N THR A 505 1.95 30.59 27.05
CA THR A 505 1.28 29.43 27.69
C THR A 505 -0.08 29.78 28.29
N SER A 506 -0.36 31.07 28.54
CA SER A 506 -1.63 31.52 29.12
C SER A 506 -2.83 31.47 28.15
N GLY A 507 -2.58 31.24 26.86
CA GLY A 507 -3.63 31.19 25.83
C GLY A 507 -3.74 29.83 25.14
N CYS A 508 -3.20 28.77 25.71
CA CYS A 508 -3.29 27.43 25.15
C CYS A 508 -4.73 26.89 25.15
N ILE A 509 -5.16 26.28 24.05
CA ILE A 509 -6.52 25.79 23.83
C ILE A 509 -6.44 24.33 23.41
N ALA A 510 -7.24 23.46 24.04
CA ALA A 510 -7.50 22.13 23.53
C ALA A 510 -8.63 22.17 22.49
N ILE A 511 -8.42 21.57 21.34
CA ILE A 511 -9.40 21.48 20.26
C ILE A 511 -10.06 20.11 20.34
N PRO A 512 -11.35 20.02 20.68
CA PRO A 512 -12.05 18.74 20.73
C PRO A 512 -12.06 18.08 19.35
N ALA A 513 -11.40 16.95 19.24
CA ALA A 513 -11.33 16.14 18.03
C ALA A 513 -11.59 14.67 18.33
N ARG A 514 -12.23 13.95 17.40
CA ARG A 514 -12.54 12.52 17.52
C ARG A 514 -12.39 11.84 16.17
N ILE A 515 -11.88 10.62 16.22
CA ILE A 515 -11.90 9.68 15.10
C ILE A 515 -12.59 8.42 15.60
N GLY A 516 -13.70 8.07 14.99
CA GLY A 516 -14.60 7.12 15.57
C GLY A 516 -15.01 7.54 16.99
N THR A 517 -14.89 6.65 17.96
CA THR A 517 -15.20 6.94 19.37
C THR A 517 -13.99 7.41 20.17
N VAL A 518 -12.79 7.44 19.57
CA VAL A 518 -11.55 7.84 20.29
C VAL A 518 -11.33 9.34 20.19
N GLY A 519 -11.27 10.00 21.35
CA GLY A 519 -10.87 11.39 21.46
C GLY A 519 -9.39 11.57 21.09
N GLN A 520 -9.10 12.66 20.38
CA GLN A 520 -7.76 13.08 20.02
C GLN A 520 -7.41 14.36 20.78
N SER A 521 -6.24 14.39 21.41
CA SER A 521 -5.76 15.57 22.12
C SER A 521 -5.05 16.51 21.15
N VAL A 522 -5.83 17.35 20.43
CA VAL A 522 -5.30 18.40 19.56
C VAL A 522 -5.14 19.68 20.36
N HIS A 523 -3.99 20.31 20.29
CA HIS A 523 -3.67 21.50 21.08
C HIS A 523 -3.14 22.63 20.20
N THR A 524 -3.39 23.85 20.66
CA THR A 524 -2.82 25.07 20.04
C THR A 524 -2.51 26.09 21.12
N CYS A 525 -1.38 26.80 20.99
CA CYS A 525 -1.02 27.91 21.85
C CYS A 525 -0.63 29.13 21.02
N PRO A 526 -0.99 30.35 21.42
CA PRO A 526 -0.57 31.57 20.74
C PRO A 526 0.96 31.70 20.74
N LEU A 527 1.48 32.18 19.62
CA LEU A 527 2.88 32.55 19.45
C LEU A 527 3.02 34.07 19.36
N VAL A 528 3.93 34.63 20.14
CA VAL A 528 4.25 36.06 20.16
C VAL A 528 5.58 36.27 19.45
N ARG A 529 5.68 37.32 18.64
CA ARG A 529 6.94 37.68 17.98
C ARG A 529 7.98 38.05 19.04
N SER A 530 9.14 37.41 19.00
CA SER A 530 10.27 37.66 19.89
C SER A 530 11.06 38.90 19.51
#